data_3039695574d6170072d3607ddc1459c7
#
_entry.id   3039695574d6170072d3607ddc1459c7
#
_cell.length_a   1.000
_cell.length_b   1.000
_cell.length_c   1.000
_cell.angle_alpha   90.00
_cell.angle_beta   90.00
_cell.angle_gamma   90.00
#
_symmetry.space_group_name_H-M   'P 1'
#
loop_
_entity.id
_entity.type
_entity.pdbx_description
1 polymer ?
#
loop_
_entity_poly.entity_id
_entity_poly.type
_entity_poly.pdbx_seq_one_letter_code
_entity_poly.pdbx_strand_id
1 'polypeptide(L)'
;MRKKIYVSPSANRKNGYPNRYFVFLKENLAEYFDVLDADNEPYLTQGWALLKHSFKADIFLLSFVETIAFHKLAFAQYLMVRLSFLIMRLRHKEIVFIFHNPRPHKGENWMSRSLTKVQLLQSCLVVSHSGETAAFARALISEYGGSPDKVRYVCHPVAVAGDDGSVVAEADDGFAPSLKTRRSGRSDEILIWGNILPYKGVLEFISSPAVRVAGLNVRIVGRCKDPGMAKDIEKAVAECDSAEFVGSYSNGSESLRSKIIFENRAADFDELASLVSSSKFVLFPYLPGSVSSSGVLMDTLAMGGNPVGPAVGAFADLSRENVCFVYGSEAEMIEILKSDRSVNPGVLRDFIARNTWHSYAKFFADFFAS
;
A
#
# COMPACT_ATOMS: atom_id res chain seq x y z
N MET A 1 -22.91 16.64 20.16
CA MET A 1 -22.44 15.26 20.42
C MET A 1 -21.71 14.80 19.17
N ARG A 2 -20.47 14.27 19.28
CA ARG A 2 -19.72 13.78 18.10
C ARG A 2 -20.44 12.57 17.50
N LYS A 3 -20.45 12.44 16.16
CA LYS A 3 -20.97 11.23 15.49
C LYS A 3 -20.11 10.02 15.86
N LYS A 4 -20.74 8.87 16.05
CA LYS A 4 -20.04 7.59 16.34
C LYS A 4 -19.61 6.93 15.03
N ILE A 5 -18.33 6.67 14.88
CA ILE A 5 -17.77 5.99 13.68
C ILE A 5 -17.26 4.58 14.02
N TYR A 6 -17.60 3.60 13.19
CA TYR A 6 -17.09 2.25 13.25
C TYR A 6 -16.19 1.98 12.05
N VAL A 7 -14.95 1.55 12.31
CA VAL A 7 -13.95 1.23 11.28
C VAL A 7 -13.78 -0.29 11.19
N SER A 8 -13.99 -0.87 10.02
CA SER A 8 -13.81 -2.30 9.74
C SER A 8 -12.84 -2.51 8.57
N PRO A 9 -11.92 -3.48 8.66
CA PRO A 9 -11.71 -4.44 9.75
C PRO A 9 -11.02 -3.84 10.97
N SER A 10 -11.05 -4.58 12.11
CA SER A 10 -10.25 -4.27 13.29
C SER A 10 -8.75 -4.17 12.96
N ALA A 11 -8.03 -3.29 13.64
CA ALA A 11 -6.59 -3.14 13.50
C ALA A 11 -5.81 -4.39 13.93
N ASN A 12 -6.36 -5.21 14.83
CA ASN A 12 -5.71 -6.41 15.35
C ASN A 12 -5.59 -7.53 14.31
N ARG A 13 -4.38 -8.04 14.13
CA ARG A 13 -4.11 -9.26 13.38
C ARG A 13 -3.80 -10.42 14.33
N LYS A 14 -4.14 -11.66 13.90
CA LYS A 14 -3.83 -12.92 14.61
C LYS A 14 -2.37 -13.07 15.03
N ASN A 15 -1.44 -12.33 14.46
CA ASN A 15 0.00 -12.45 14.65
C ASN A 15 0.58 -11.41 15.62
N GLY A 16 -0.27 -10.70 16.38
CA GLY A 16 0.18 -9.71 17.36
C GLY A 16 0.66 -8.37 16.78
N TYR A 17 0.75 -8.24 15.45
CA TYR A 17 1.11 -6.99 14.79
C TYR A 17 -0.13 -6.32 14.20
N PRO A 18 -0.56 -5.18 14.72
CA PRO A 18 -1.70 -4.44 14.19
C PRO A 18 -1.44 -3.97 12.76
N ASN A 19 -2.51 -3.84 11.99
CA ASN A 19 -2.40 -3.20 10.69
C ASN A 19 -2.26 -1.68 10.88
N ARG A 20 -1.07 -1.15 10.65
CA ARG A 20 -0.72 0.27 10.83
C ARG A 20 -1.70 1.21 10.14
N TYR A 21 -2.20 0.85 8.96
CA TYR A 21 -3.21 1.64 8.25
C TYR A 21 -4.44 1.92 9.12
N PHE A 22 -5.00 0.89 9.77
CA PHE A 22 -6.20 1.07 10.60
C PHE A 22 -5.89 1.68 11.97
N VAL A 23 -4.67 1.50 12.48
CA VAL A 23 -4.23 2.17 13.71
C VAL A 23 -4.21 3.67 13.49
N PHE A 24 -3.43 4.15 12.52
CA PHE A 24 -3.32 5.57 12.22
C PHE A 24 -4.64 6.20 11.81
N LEU A 25 -5.44 5.48 11.00
CA LEU A 25 -6.75 5.95 10.61
C LEU A 25 -7.65 6.21 11.82
N LYS A 26 -7.71 5.27 12.78
CA LYS A 26 -8.53 5.43 13.99
C LYS A 26 -8.03 6.52 14.92
N GLU A 27 -6.70 6.59 15.14
CA GLU A 27 -6.09 7.62 15.98
C GLU A 27 -6.43 9.02 15.46
N ASN A 28 -6.31 9.27 14.17
CA ASN A 28 -6.62 10.56 13.58
C ASN A 28 -8.13 10.83 13.48
N LEU A 29 -8.96 9.81 13.24
CA LEU A 29 -10.41 9.98 13.26
C LEU A 29 -10.95 10.34 14.65
N ALA A 30 -10.27 9.93 15.73
CA ALA A 30 -10.68 10.22 17.11
C ALA A 30 -10.70 11.72 17.45
N GLU A 31 -10.01 12.56 16.68
CA GLU A 31 -10.07 14.01 16.80
C GLU A 31 -11.44 14.57 16.41
N TYR A 32 -12.11 13.94 15.44
CA TYR A 32 -13.35 14.43 14.84
C TYR A 32 -14.58 13.63 15.26
N PHE A 33 -14.41 12.34 15.55
CA PHE A 33 -15.49 11.38 15.79
C PHE A 33 -15.31 10.63 17.11
N ASP A 34 -16.40 10.07 17.61
CA ASP A 34 -16.39 9.07 18.68
C ASP A 34 -16.11 7.69 18.04
N VAL A 35 -14.85 7.26 18.01
CA VAL A 35 -14.42 6.02 17.36
C VAL A 35 -14.83 4.84 18.23
N LEU A 36 -15.71 4.00 17.70
CA LEU A 36 -16.11 2.78 18.39
C LEU A 36 -14.98 1.75 18.32
N ASP A 37 -14.47 1.38 19.50
CA ASP A 37 -13.38 0.43 19.64
C ASP A 37 -13.82 -0.98 19.24
N ALA A 38 -13.12 -1.56 18.29
CA ALA A 38 -13.29 -2.92 17.81
C ALA A 38 -11.97 -3.68 17.75
N ASP A 39 -10.93 -3.20 18.43
CA ASP A 39 -9.56 -3.68 18.24
C ASP A 39 -9.33 -5.13 18.67
N ASN A 40 -10.20 -5.68 19.51
CA ASN A 40 -10.13 -7.06 19.99
C ASN A 40 -11.04 -8.03 19.23
N GLU A 41 -11.68 -7.60 18.13
CA GLU A 41 -12.59 -8.47 17.39
C GLU A 41 -11.81 -9.40 16.43
N PRO A 42 -11.96 -10.73 16.57
CA PRO A 42 -11.28 -11.67 15.69
C PRO A 42 -11.76 -11.52 14.24
N TYR A 43 -10.86 -11.69 13.29
CA TYR A 43 -11.18 -11.64 11.85
C TYR A 43 -12.28 -12.64 11.44
N LEU A 44 -12.40 -13.75 12.17
CA LEU A 44 -13.44 -14.79 11.97
C LEU A 44 -14.83 -14.33 12.38
N THR A 45 -14.96 -13.19 13.08
CA THR A 45 -16.23 -12.65 13.57
C THR A 45 -16.54 -11.29 12.96
N GLN A 46 -15.86 -10.88 11.89
CA GLN A 46 -16.04 -9.58 11.26
C GLN A 46 -17.50 -9.33 10.83
N GLY A 47 -18.20 -10.36 10.32
CA GLY A 47 -19.62 -10.24 9.98
C GLY A 47 -20.50 -9.99 11.20
N TRP A 48 -20.20 -10.66 12.33
CA TRP A 48 -20.90 -10.45 13.61
C TRP A 48 -20.60 -9.07 14.20
N ALA A 49 -19.34 -8.65 14.16
CA ALA A 49 -18.93 -7.33 14.63
C ALA A 49 -19.67 -6.22 13.87
N LEU A 50 -19.73 -6.31 12.54
CA LEU A 50 -20.47 -5.37 11.72
C LEU A 50 -21.96 -5.35 12.09
N LEU A 51 -22.58 -6.51 12.30
CA LEU A 51 -23.97 -6.61 12.71
C LEU A 51 -24.21 -5.95 14.07
N LYS A 52 -23.37 -6.23 15.06
CA LYS A 52 -23.43 -5.63 16.39
C LYS A 52 -23.32 -4.10 16.34
N HIS A 53 -22.40 -3.58 15.54
CA HIS A 53 -22.17 -2.14 15.43
C HIS A 53 -23.20 -1.44 14.54
N SER A 54 -23.96 -2.14 13.69
CA SER A 54 -25.01 -1.57 12.85
C SER A 54 -26.14 -0.88 13.66
N PHE A 55 -26.25 -1.21 14.94
CA PHE A 55 -27.19 -0.56 15.88
C PHE A 55 -26.57 0.62 16.64
N LYS A 56 -25.25 0.75 16.71
CA LYS A 56 -24.55 1.68 17.61
C LYS A 56 -23.87 2.84 16.91
N ALA A 57 -23.28 2.59 15.72
CA ALA A 57 -22.57 3.59 14.96
C ALA A 57 -23.51 4.46 14.12
N ASP A 58 -23.07 5.66 13.80
CA ASP A 58 -23.71 6.58 12.86
C ASP A 58 -23.06 6.50 11.49
N ILE A 59 -21.74 6.31 11.46
CA ILE A 59 -20.91 6.23 10.28
C ILE A 59 -20.17 4.89 10.27
N PHE A 60 -20.08 4.25 9.10
CA PHE A 60 -19.35 3.01 8.88
C PHE A 60 -18.25 3.24 7.84
N LEU A 61 -17.00 3.05 8.23
CA LEU A 61 -15.86 3.10 7.33
C LEU A 61 -15.37 1.68 7.09
N LEU A 62 -15.65 1.16 5.89
CA LEU A 62 -15.53 -0.25 5.56
C LEU A 62 -14.41 -0.49 4.56
N SER A 63 -13.58 -1.50 4.82
CA SER A 63 -12.54 -1.99 3.92
C SER A 63 -12.50 -3.52 3.96
N PHE A 64 -12.18 -4.15 2.84
CA PHE A 64 -11.95 -5.62 2.74
C PHE A 64 -13.10 -6.51 3.23
N VAL A 65 -14.33 -6.01 3.32
CA VAL A 65 -15.49 -6.79 3.77
C VAL A 65 -15.78 -7.95 2.80
N GLU A 66 -15.49 -7.79 1.52
CA GLU A 66 -15.61 -8.82 0.49
C GLU A 66 -14.71 -10.04 0.74
N THR A 67 -13.61 -9.86 1.50
CA THR A 67 -12.68 -10.95 1.84
C THR A 67 -13.27 -11.99 2.78
N ILE A 68 -14.36 -11.67 3.47
CA ILE A 68 -15.14 -12.60 4.31
C ILE A 68 -15.54 -13.84 3.52
N ALA A 69 -15.80 -13.71 2.22
CA ALA A 69 -16.15 -14.79 1.31
C ALA A 69 -15.09 -15.91 1.22
N PHE A 70 -13.89 -15.70 1.73
CA PHE A 70 -12.76 -16.66 1.70
C PHE A 70 -12.36 -17.17 3.09
N HIS A 71 -13.13 -16.83 4.12
CA HIS A 71 -12.85 -17.25 5.50
C HIS A 71 -13.70 -18.46 5.93
N LYS A 72 -13.34 -19.05 7.07
CA LYS A 72 -14.21 -20.05 7.72
C LYS A 72 -15.57 -19.43 8.01
N LEU A 73 -16.63 -20.22 7.88
CA LEU A 73 -18.02 -19.78 8.04
C LEU A 73 -18.43 -18.64 7.07
N ALA A 74 -17.82 -18.60 5.87
CA ALA A 74 -18.04 -17.55 4.88
C ALA A 74 -19.53 -17.27 4.62
N PHE A 75 -20.36 -18.29 4.45
CA PHE A 75 -21.77 -18.12 4.18
C PHE A 75 -22.53 -17.49 5.36
N ALA A 76 -22.28 -17.94 6.59
CA ALA A 76 -22.89 -17.34 7.78
C ALA A 76 -22.47 -15.87 7.95
N GLN A 77 -21.19 -15.58 7.79
CA GLN A 77 -20.69 -14.20 7.84
C GLN A 77 -21.27 -13.35 6.70
N TYR A 78 -21.39 -13.89 5.49
CA TYR A 78 -22.04 -13.23 4.37
C TYR A 78 -23.47 -12.81 4.70
N LEU A 79 -24.28 -13.71 5.29
CA LEU A 79 -25.64 -13.38 5.71
C LEU A 79 -25.67 -12.29 6.78
N MET A 80 -24.77 -12.34 7.76
CA MET A 80 -24.65 -11.29 8.79
C MET A 80 -24.30 -9.92 8.18
N VAL A 81 -23.37 -9.88 7.24
CA VAL A 81 -23.02 -8.65 6.53
C VAL A 81 -24.20 -8.13 5.72
N ARG A 82 -24.89 -8.97 4.98
CA ARG A 82 -26.09 -8.58 4.22
C ARG A 82 -27.19 -8.01 5.12
N LEU A 83 -27.40 -8.63 6.28
CA LEU A 83 -28.35 -8.13 7.28
C LEU A 83 -27.87 -6.79 7.87
N SER A 84 -26.58 -6.64 8.13
CA SER A 84 -26.01 -5.37 8.61
C SER A 84 -26.28 -4.23 7.61
N PHE A 85 -26.03 -4.46 6.32
CA PHE A 85 -26.31 -3.46 5.29
C PHE A 85 -27.81 -3.11 5.17
N LEU A 86 -28.71 -4.07 5.35
CA LEU A 86 -30.13 -3.82 5.42
C LEU A 86 -30.50 -2.94 6.61
N ILE A 87 -29.97 -3.25 7.81
CA ILE A 87 -30.19 -2.47 9.03
C ILE A 87 -29.65 -1.03 8.87
N MET A 88 -28.42 -0.89 8.36
CA MET A 88 -27.81 0.43 8.11
C MET A 88 -28.67 1.26 7.18
N ARG A 89 -29.17 0.66 6.09
CA ARG A 89 -30.08 1.33 5.14
C ARG A 89 -31.39 1.76 5.80
N LEU A 90 -32.07 0.86 6.56
CA LEU A 90 -33.31 1.16 7.26
C LEU A 90 -33.17 2.22 8.33
N ARG A 91 -31.97 2.33 8.92
CA ARG A 91 -31.63 3.31 9.95
C ARG A 91 -30.97 4.57 9.40
N HIS A 92 -30.90 4.73 8.07
CA HIS A 92 -30.25 5.86 7.39
C HIS A 92 -28.81 6.13 7.88
N LYS A 93 -28.03 5.04 8.08
CA LYS A 93 -26.64 5.15 8.49
C LYS A 93 -25.75 5.47 7.30
N GLU A 94 -24.68 6.23 7.56
CA GLU A 94 -23.73 6.64 6.56
C GLU A 94 -22.64 5.60 6.36
N ILE A 95 -22.36 5.22 5.11
CA ILE A 95 -21.40 4.17 4.78
C ILE A 95 -20.34 4.77 3.85
N VAL A 96 -19.08 4.66 4.26
CA VAL A 96 -17.91 4.92 3.41
C VAL A 96 -17.28 3.58 3.06
N PHE A 97 -17.01 3.36 1.80
CA PHE A 97 -16.25 2.21 1.33
C PHE A 97 -14.87 2.63 0.85
N ILE A 98 -13.81 2.14 1.50
CA ILE A 98 -12.43 2.31 1.03
C ILE A 98 -12.12 1.14 0.09
N PHE A 99 -12.11 1.41 -1.19
CA PHE A 99 -11.91 0.44 -2.25
C PHE A 99 -10.43 0.37 -2.63
N HIS A 100 -9.70 -0.56 -2.02
CA HIS A 100 -8.24 -0.68 -2.16
C HIS A 100 -7.80 -1.33 -3.47
N ASN A 101 -8.47 -2.39 -3.89
CA ASN A 101 -8.05 -3.17 -5.06
C ASN A 101 -9.24 -3.50 -5.96
N PRO A 102 -9.07 -3.37 -7.30
CA PRO A 102 -10.10 -3.77 -8.27
C PRO A 102 -10.47 -5.25 -8.16
N ARG A 103 -9.50 -6.11 -7.85
CA ARG A 103 -9.68 -7.56 -7.69
C ARG A 103 -9.08 -8.03 -6.37
N PRO A 104 -9.81 -8.84 -5.58
CA PRO A 104 -9.26 -9.46 -4.39
C PRO A 104 -8.06 -10.36 -4.72
N HIS A 105 -6.99 -10.33 -3.94
CA HIS A 105 -5.79 -11.15 -4.14
C HIS A 105 -6.05 -12.67 -4.12
N LYS A 106 -7.17 -13.10 -3.53
CA LYS A 106 -7.59 -14.51 -3.44
C LYS A 106 -8.53 -14.94 -4.56
N GLY A 107 -8.69 -14.12 -5.61
CA GLY A 107 -9.65 -14.34 -6.67
C GLY A 107 -11.07 -13.85 -6.28
N GLU A 108 -12.05 -14.19 -7.08
CA GLU A 108 -13.45 -13.79 -6.89
C GLU A 108 -14.38 -15.00 -6.84
N ASN A 109 -15.38 -14.91 -5.97
CA ASN A 109 -16.52 -15.80 -5.98
C ASN A 109 -17.83 -15.00 -5.94
N TRP A 110 -18.98 -15.66 -6.05
CA TRP A 110 -20.28 -14.98 -6.09
C TRP A 110 -20.57 -14.18 -4.81
N MET A 111 -20.10 -14.64 -3.64
CA MET A 111 -20.28 -13.92 -2.37
C MET A 111 -19.44 -12.64 -2.34
N SER A 112 -18.15 -12.72 -2.72
CA SER A 112 -17.27 -11.56 -2.76
C SER A 112 -17.80 -10.50 -3.73
N ARG A 113 -18.23 -10.89 -4.94
CA ARG A 113 -18.87 -9.99 -5.90
C ARG A 113 -20.14 -9.34 -5.36
N SER A 114 -21.00 -10.13 -4.69
CA SER A 114 -22.22 -9.63 -4.07
C SER A 114 -21.94 -8.62 -2.95
N LEU A 115 -20.90 -8.87 -2.13
CA LEU A 115 -20.48 -7.94 -1.06
C LEU A 115 -19.87 -6.66 -1.64
N THR A 116 -19.02 -6.75 -2.66
CA THR A 116 -18.49 -5.59 -3.36
C THR A 116 -19.62 -4.75 -3.96
N LYS A 117 -20.58 -5.39 -4.65
CA LYS A 117 -21.73 -4.69 -5.23
C LYS A 117 -22.54 -3.94 -4.17
N VAL A 118 -22.86 -4.58 -3.03
CA VAL A 118 -23.66 -3.91 -2.00
C VAL A 118 -22.90 -2.75 -1.36
N GLN A 119 -21.59 -2.89 -1.12
CA GLN A 119 -20.75 -1.80 -0.62
C GLN A 119 -20.73 -0.64 -1.60
N LEU A 120 -20.45 -0.89 -2.88
CA LEU A 120 -20.42 0.13 -3.92
C LEU A 120 -21.77 0.86 -4.06
N LEU A 121 -22.90 0.15 -4.00
CA LEU A 121 -24.22 0.77 -4.21
C LEU A 121 -24.73 1.52 -2.97
N GLN A 122 -24.50 1.00 -1.76
CA GLN A 122 -25.08 1.58 -0.53
C GLN A 122 -24.18 2.62 0.14
N SER A 123 -22.90 2.72 -0.21
CA SER A 123 -22.04 3.77 0.31
C SER A 123 -22.44 5.14 -0.20
N CYS A 124 -22.43 6.15 0.68
CA CYS A 124 -22.56 7.56 0.34
C CYS A 124 -21.25 8.11 -0.24
N LEU A 125 -20.11 7.51 0.12
CA LEU A 125 -18.78 7.85 -0.34
C LEU A 125 -17.98 6.58 -0.64
N VAL A 126 -17.30 6.54 -1.78
CA VAL A 126 -16.32 5.49 -2.12
C VAL A 126 -14.96 6.16 -2.29
N VAL A 127 -13.98 5.76 -1.48
CA VAL A 127 -12.62 6.29 -1.53
C VAL A 127 -11.69 5.26 -2.15
N SER A 128 -10.81 5.71 -3.03
CA SER A 128 -9.74 4.89 -3.58
C SER A 128 -8.40 5.62 -3.52
N HIS A 129 -7.32 4.85 -3.31
CA HIS A 129 -5.96 5.36 -3.18
C HIS A 129 -5.17 5.36 -4.50
N SER A 130 -5.82 5.11 -5.63
CA SER A 130 -5.27 5.35 -6.95
C SER A 130 -6.34 5.83 -7.92
N GLY A 131 -5.94 6.67 -8.88
CA GLY A 131 -6.82 7.17 -9.93
C GLY A 131 -7.38 6.05 -10.80
N GLU A 132 -6.57 5.03 -11.10
CA GLU A 132 -6.96 3.84 -11.85
C GLU A 132 -8.07 3.06 -11.13
N THR A 133 -7.89 2.78 -9.84
CA THR A 133 -8.91 2.08 -9.05
C THR A 133 -10.17 2.92 -8.85
N ALA A 134 -10.04 4.25 -8.73
CA ALA A 134 -11.19 5.15 -8.69
C ALA A 134 -11.99 5.11 -10.00
N ALA A 135 -11.30 5.11 -11.15
CA ALA A 135 -11.94 4.98 -12.47
C ALA A 135 -12.66 3.63 -12.61
N PHE A 136 -12.02 2.54 -12.18
CA PHE A 136 -12.64 1.22 -12.16
C PHE A 136 -13.89 1.17 -11.26
N ALA A 137 -13.82 1.77 -10.05
CA ALA A 137 -14.98 1.85 -9.16
C ALA A 137 -16.15 2.61 -9.78
N ARG A 138 -15.88 3.73 -10.48
CA ARG A 138 -16.91 4.51 -11.19
C ARG A 138 -17.58 3.68 -12.27
N ALA A 139 -16.79 2.98 -13.10
CA ALA A 139 -17.32 2.11 -14.15
C ALA A 139 -18.21 1.00 -13.57
N LEU A 140 -17.76 0.35 -12.52
CA LEU A 140 -18.50 -0.74 -11.87
C LEU A 140 -19.79 -0.25 -11.19
N ILE A 141 -19.77 0.92 -10.56
CA ILE A 141 -20.98 1.54 -9.99
C ILE A 141 -21.99 1.87 -11.09
N SER A 142 -21.53 2.42 -12.21
CA SER A 142 -22.41 2.71 -13.36
C SER A 142 -23.02 1.44 -13.95
N GLU A 143 -22.23 0.37 -14.10
CA GLU A 143 -22.72 -0.95 -14.54
C GLU A 143 -23.81 -1.50 -13.61
N TYR A 144 -23.69 -1.23 -12.30
CA TYR A 144 -24.69 -1.65 -11.31
C TYR A 144 -25.88 -0.71 -11.19
N GLY A 145 -25.95 0.35 -11.99
CA GLY A 145 -27.04 1.32 -12.00
C GLY A 145 -26.98 2.35 -10.86
N GLY A 146 -25.82 2.56 -10.25
CA GLY A 146 -25.61 3.58 -9.22
C GLY A 146 -24.96 4.86 -9.76
N SER A 147 -24.92 5.93 -8.93
CA SER A 147 -24.21 7.17 -9.29
C SER A 147 -22.69 7.02 -9.05
N PRO A 148 -21.84 7.23 -10.07
CA PRO A 148 -20.40 7.23 -9.96
C PRO A 148 -19.84 8.47 -9.25
N ASP A 149 -20.64 9.53 -9.06
CA ASP A 149 -20.21 10.83 -8.51
C ASP A 149 -19.75 10.76 -7.06
N LYS A 150 -20.10 9.70 -6.36
CA LYS A 150 -19.66 9.44 -4.98
C LYS A 150 -18.25 8.87 -4.86
N VAL A 151 -17.56 8.61 -5.98
CA VAL A 151 -16.18 8.08 -5.95
C VAL A 151 -15.20 9.23 -5.88
N ARG A 152 -14.30 9.16 -4.88
CA ARG A 152 -13.18 10.10 -4.71
C ARG A 152 -11.85 9.35 -4.77
N TYR A 153 -10.92 9.92 -5.54
CA TYR A 153 -9.51 9.60 -5.40
C TYR A 153 -8.95 10.42 -4.24
N VAL A 154 -8.36 9.75 -3.27
CA VAL A 154 -7.63 10.36 -2.17
C VAL A 154 -6.32 9.63 -2.04
N CYS A 155 -5.20 10.33 -2.16
CA CYS A 155 -3.88 9.72 -2.04
C CYS A 155 -3.78 8.92 -0.75
N HIS A 156 -3.08 7.77 -0.78
CA HIS A 156 -2.81 7.01 0.46
C HIS A 156 -1.99 7.90 1.39
N PRO A 157 -2.38 8.07 2.66
CA PRO A 157 -1.68 8.96 3.56
C PRO A 157 -0.27 8.46 3.89
N VAL A 158 0.61 9.41 4.16
CA VAL A 158 2.00 9.19 4.58
C VAL A 158 2.07 9.26 6.10
N ALA A 159 2.77 8.30 6.71
CA ALA A 159 3.08 8.34 8.14
C ALA A 159 4.38 9.13 8.34
N VAL A 160 4.32 10.17 9.15
CA VAL A 160 5.50 10.99 9.51
C VAL A 160 6.04 10.48 10.85
N ALA A 161 7.36 10.26 10.97
CA ALA A 161 7.97 9.83 12.22
C ALA A 161 8.17 11.02 13.17
N GLY A 162 7.84 10.87 14.45
CA GLY A 162 8.15 11.85 15.49
C GLY A 162 9.61 11.76 15.98
N ASP A 163 10.09 12.81 16.64
CA ASP A 163 11.48 12.88 17.19
C ASP A 163 11.76 11.81 18.27
N ASP A 164 10.72 11.18 18.82
CA ASP A 164 10.80 10.13 19.86
C ASP A 164 10.67 8.72 19.26
N GLY A 165 10.74 8.56 17.94
CA GLY A 165 10.50 7.28 17.26
C GLY A 165 9.03 6.86 17.24
N SER A 166 8.13 7.62 17.86
CA SER A 166 6.69 7.49 17.66
C SER A 166 6.32 8.01 16.28
N VAL A 167 5.38 7.37 15.64
CA VAL A 167 4.85 7.86 14.37
C VAL A 167 3.80 8.91 14.69
N VAL A 168 4.18 10.19 14.56
CA VAL A 168 3.26 11.30 14.84
C VAL A 168 2.34 11.53 13.66
N ALA A 169 1.08 11.70 13.96
CA ALA A 169 0.04 12.03 12.99
C ALA A 169 0.05 13.49 12.54
N GLU A 170 0.81 14.37 13.19
CA GLU A 170 0.78 15.81 12.96
C GLU A 170 2.10 16.35 12.39
N ALA A 171 1.98 17.20 11.36
CA ALA A 171 3.02 18.12 10.96
C ALA A 171 2.79 19.44 11.71
N ASP A 172 3.36 19.58 12.91
CA ASP A 172 3.55 20.89 13.51
C ASP A 172 4.72 21.59 12.81
N ASP A 173 4.68 22.94 12.69
CA ASP A 173 5.56 23.78 11.86
C ASP A 173 7.09 23.61 12.09
N GLY A 174 7.50 22.70 12.97
CA GLY A 174 8.88 22.37 13.29
C GLY A 174 9.38 21.02 12.80
N PHE A 175 8.53 20.16 12.26
CA PHE A 175 8.87 18.79 11.91
C PHE A 175 9.23 18.62 10.43
N ALA A 176 10.51 18.67 10.12
CA ALA A 176 11.06 17.98 8.97
C ALA A 176 11.56 16.62 9.48
N PRO A 177 10.96 15.48 9.04
CA PRO A 177 11.64 14.20 9.21
C PRO A 177 13.07 14.39 8.71
N SER A 178 14.02 13.60 9.17
CA SER A 178 15.46 13.72 8.91
C SER A 178 15.91 13.90 7.44
N LEU A 179 15.08 14.53 6.62
CA LEU A 179 15.46 15.16 5.34
C LEU A 179 16.66 16.13 5.50
N LYS A 180 16.98 16.55 6.77
CA LYS A 180 18.21 17.29 7.09
C LYS A 180 19.49 16.50 6.82
N THR A 181 19.42 15.18 6.73
CA THR A 181 20.57 14.33 6.42
C THR A 181 20.48 13.69 5.03
N ARG A 182 20.06 14.46 4.01
CA ARG A 182 20.53 14.14 2.67
C ARG A 182 22.04 14.37 2.66
N ARG A 183 22.78 13.38 3.16
CA ARG A 183 24.23 13.32 3.00
C ARG A 183 24.52 13.42 1.50
N SER A 184 25.39 14.34 1.16
CA SER A 184 26.16 14.28 -0.09
C SER A 184 26.86 12.92 -0.11
N GLY A 185 26.33 11.94 -0.89
CA GLY A 185 26.87 10.58 -0.98
C GLY A 185 25.84 9.50 -0.73
N ARG A 186 24.75 9.46 -1.52
CA ARG A 186 23.97 8.21 -1.64
C ARG A 186 24.90 7.13 -2.21
N SER A 187 24.81 5.93 -1.64
CA SER A 187 25.46 4.76 -2.23
C SER A 187 24.84 4.52 -3.61
N ASP A 188 25.58 3.90 -4.51
CA ASP A 188 25.06 3.47 -5.82
C ASP A 188 24.15 2.22 -5.68
N GLU A 189 23.63 1.98 -4.49
CA GLU A 189 22.81 0.82 -4.14
C GLU A 189 21.33 1.07 -4.44
N ILE A 190 20.68 0.08 -5.01
CA ILE A 190 19.24 0.00 -5.25
C ILE A 190 18.65 -0.88 -4.17
N LEU A 191 17.65 -0.38 -3.44
CA LEU A 191 16.99 -1.13 -2.38
C LEU A 191 15.64 -1.70 -2.86
N ILE A 192 15.38 -2.96 -2.54
CA ILE A 192 14.03 -3.57 -2.57
C ILE A 192 13.72 -4.00 -1.14
N TRP A 193 12.61 -3.57 -0.56
CA TRP A 193 12.30 -3.86 0.82
C TRP A 193 10.84 -4.21 1.13
N GLY A 194 10.62 -4.80 2.30
CA GLY A 194 9.32 -5.20 2.83
C GLY A 194 9.00 -6.67 2.59
N ASN A 195 7.82 -7.14 2.99
CA ASN A 195 7.45 -8.56 2.82
C ASN A 195 7.58 -8.99 1.36
N ILE A 196 8.33 -10.07 1.12
CA ILE A 196 8.51 -10.65 -0.21
C ILE A 196 7.33 -11.57 -0.51
N LEU A 197 6.57 -11.22 -1.54
CA LEU A 197 5.37 -11.93 -1.99
C LEU A 197 5.42 -12.10 -3.51
N PRO A 198 4.78 -13.13 -4.08
CA PRO A 198 4.87 -13.41 -5.53
C PRO A 198 4.57 -12.19 -6.41
N TYR A 199 3.51 -11.46 -6.10
CA TYR A 199 3.09 -10.31 -6.91
C TYR A 199 4.10 -9.14 -6.91
N LYS A 200 5.08 -9.14 -6.00
CA LYS A 200 6.11 -8.09 -5.94
C LYS A 200 7.21 -8.26 -6.99
N GLY A 201 7.21 -9.36 -7.75
CA GLY A 201 8.06 -9.56 -8.90
C GLY A 201 9.56 -9.62 -8.62
N VAL A 202 9.94 -9.89 -7.34
CA VAL A 202 11.36 -9.92 -6.93
C VAL A 202 12.12 -11.04 -7.63
N LEU A 203 11.52 -12.24 -7.70
CA LEU A 203 12.14 -13.39 -8.38
C LEU A 203 12.27 -13.14 -9.87
N GLU A 204 11.25 -12.60 -10.51
CA GLU A 204 11.24 -12.23 -11.92
C GLU A 204 12.32 -11.21 -12.24
N PHE A 205 12.46 -10.19 -11.39
CA PHE A 205 13.48 -9.15 -11.54
C PHE A 205 14.89 -9.73 -11.51
N ILE A 206 15.25 -10.52 -10.48
CA ILE A 206 16.61 -11.07 -10.35
C ILE A 206 16.90 -12.19 -11.36
N SER A 207 15.86 -12.84 -11.89
CA SER A 207 16.00 -13.89 -12.90
C SER A 207 16.17 -13.34 -14.32
N SER A 208 15.92 -12.02 -14.53
CA SER A 208 16.03 -11.41 -15.84
C SER A 208 17.49 -11.37 -16.34
N PRO A 209 17.75 -11.88 -17.54
CA PRO A 209 19.08 -11.79 -18.16
C PRO A 209 19.57 -10.34 -18.32
N ALA A 210 18.67 -9.41 -18.66
CA ALA A 210 19.01 -8.00 -18.83
C ALA A 210 19.44 -7.36 -17.50
N VAL A 211 18.76 -7.67 -16.41
CA VAL A 211 19.12 -7.22 -15.06
C VAL A 211 20.47 -7.77 -14.64
N ARG A 212 20.74 -9.06 -14.90
CA ARG A 212 21.99 -9.73 -14.51
C ARG A 212 23.23 -9.10 -15.12
N VAL A 213 23.12 -8.57 -16.34
CA VAL A 213 24.25 -7.94 -17.07
C VAL A 213 24.20 -6.40 -17.04
N ALA A 214 23.29 -5.82 -16.28
CA ALA A 214 23.10 -4.38 -16.23
C ALA A 214 24.12 -3.64 -15.34
N GLY A 215 24.92 -4.34 -14.54
CA GLY A 215 25.89 -3.71 -13.62
C GLY A 215 25.22 -2.99 -12.44
N LEU A 216 24.08 -3.48 -11.97
CA LEU A 216 23.35 -2.89 -10.86
C LEU A 216 23.87 -3.42 -9.51
N ASN A 217 23.87 -2.57 -8.49
CA ASN A 217 24.13 -2.95 -7.11
C ASN A 217 22.80 -2.98 -6.35
N VAL A 218 22.29 -4.17 -6.03
CA VAL A 218 20.93 -4.37 -5.49
C VAL A 218 20.97 -5.05 -4.13
N ARG A 219 20.30 -4.44 -3.15
CA ARG A 219 20.04 -5.04 -1.84
C ARG A 219 18.55 -5.32 -1.69
N ILE A 220 18.21 -6.55 -1.31
CA ILE A 220 16.84 -7.00 -1.06
C ILE A 220 16.72 -7.33 0.42
N VAL A 221 15.90 -6.58 1.16
CA VAL A 221 15.68 -6.78 2.61
C VAL A 221 14.21 -7.02 2.87
N GLY A 222 13.85 -8.24 3.26
CA GLY A 222 12.46 -8.54 3.53
C GLY A 222 12.18 -9.99 3.85
N ARG A 223 11.13 -10.21 4.62
CA ARG A 223 10.71 -11.58 4.97
C ARG A 223 9.96 -12.23 3.82
N CYS A 224 10.52 -13.31 3.29
CA CYS A 224 9.82 -14.28 2.45
C CYS A 224 9.30 -15.42 3.33
N LYS A 225 7.96 -15.54 3.47
CA LYS A 225 7.34 -16.58 4.31
C LYS A 225 7.16 -17.91 3.59
N ASP A 226 7.25 -17.92 2.26
CA ASP A 226 7.21 -19.12 1.43
C ASP A 226 8.63 -19.67 1.30
N PRO A 227 8.92 -20.86 1.89
CA PRO A 227 10.27 -21.44 1.83
C PRO A 227 10.72 -21.85 0.42
N GLY A 228 9.76 -22.20 -0.47
CA GLY A 228 10.04 -22.53 -1.85
C GLY A 228 10.53 -21.30 -2.59
N MET A 229 9.75 -20.22 -2.54
CA MET A 229 10.11 -18.95 -3.14
C MET A 229 11.43 -18.38 -2.59
N ALA A 230 11.68 -18.52 -1.27
CA ALA A 230 12.93 -18.07 -0.68
C ALA A 230 14.14 -18.78 -1.28
N LYS A 231 14.08 -20.12 -1.44
CA LYS A 231 15.12 -20.93 -2.09
C LYS A 231 15.30 -20.56 -3.56
N ASP A 232 14.23 -20.29 -4.29
CA ASP A 232 14.32 -19.88 -5.69
C ASP A 232 15.00 -18.52 -5.81
N ILE A 233 14.74 -17.59 -4.91
CA ILE A 233 15.42 -16.29 -4.83
C ILE A 233 16.91 -16.49 -4.51
N GLU A 234 17.27 -17.27 -3.48
CA GLU A 234 18.65 -17.58 -3.10
C GLU A 234 19.42 -18.20 -4.28
N LYS A 235 18.80 -19.14 -5.00
CA LYS A 235 19.38 -19.76 -6.19
C LYS A 235 19.62 -18.73 -7.31
N ALA A 236 18.62 -17.89 -7.61
CA ALA A 236 18.74 -16.87 -8.65
C ALA A 236 19.84 -15.83 -8.32
N VAL A 237 20.01 -15.48 -7.03
CA VAL A 237 21.11 -14.61 -6.56
C VAL A 237 22.47 -15.29 -6.76
N ALA A 238 22.61 -16.55 -6.38
CA ALA A 238 23.87 -17.31 -6.57
C ALA A 238 24.24 -17.46 -8.06
N GLU A 239 23.24 -17.60 -8.95
CA GLU A 239 23.46 -17.64 -10.39
C GLU A 239 23.97 -16.29 -10.94
N CYS A 240 23.59 -15.16 -10.35
CA CYS A 240 24.14 -13.85 -10.74
C CYS A 240 25.64 -13.74 -10.45
N ASP A 241 26.14 -14.40 -9.39
CA ASP A 241 27.53 -14.38 -8.99
C ASP A 241 28.38 -15.41 -9.76
N SER A 242 27.78 -16.42 -10.43
CA SER A 242 28.51 -17.51 -11.09
C SER A 242 29.17 -17.11 -12.42
N ALA A 243 30.37 -17.64 -12.70
CA ALA A 243 31.15 -17.31 -13.86
C ALA A 243 30.60 -17.83 -15.22
N GLU A 244 29.76 -18.86 -15.15
CA GLU A 244 29.25 -19.56 -16.36
C GLU A 244 28.28 -18.70 -17.22
N PHE A 245 27.64 -17.71 -16.61
CA PHE A 245 26.63 -16.89 -17.31
C PHE A 245 27.24 -15.87 -18.31
N VAL A 246 28.53 -15.54 -18.18
CA VAL A 246 29.19 -14.48 -18.97
C VAL A 246 29.41 -14.85 -20.42
N GLY A 247 29.59 -16.15 -20.70
CA GLY A 247 29.96 -16.63 -22.05
C GLY A 247 28.88 -16.45 -23.12
N SER A 248 27.63 -16.28 -22.75
CA SER A 248 26.50 -16.30 -23.69
C SER A 248 26.09 -14.95 -24.27
N TYR A 249 26.51 -13.84 -23.64
CA TYR A 249 26.02 -12.48 -23.94
C TYR A 249 27.09 -11.44 -24.25
N SER A 250 28.38 -11.79 -24.26
CA SER A 250 29.46 -10.81 -24.50
C SER A 250 29.72 -10.60 -26.00
N ASN A 251 29.08 -9.62 -26.60
CA ASN A 251 29.55 -8.99 -27.82
C ASN A 251 30.55 -7.86 -27.45
N GLY A 252 31.74 -8.20 -26.96
CA GLY A 252 32.91 -7.31 -27.00
C GLY A 252 32.99 -6.11 -26.07
N SER A 253 31.99 -5.85 -25.20
CA SER A 253 32.06 -4.87 -24.10
C SER A 253 32.13 -5.60 -22.77
N GLU A 254 32.96 -5.14 -21.82
CA GLU A 254 32.95 -5.63 -20.45
C GLU A 254 31.52 -5.55 -19.91
N SER A 255 30.82 -6.69 -19.87
CA SER A 255 29.50 -6.75 -19.25
C SER A 255 29.68 -6.62 -17.75
N LEU A 256 29.34 -5.46 -17.22
CA LEU A 256 29.29 -5.21 -15.79
C LEU A 256 28.19 -6.09 -15.19
N ARG A 257 28.58 -7.05 -14.35
CA ARG A 257 27.63 -7.90 -13.65
C ARG A 257 26.90 -7.10 -12.59
N SER A 258 25.61 -7.39 -12.42
CA SER A 258 24.86 -6.91 -11.27
C SER A 258 25.27 -7.68 -10.00
N LYS A 259 25.49 -6.95 -8.90
CA LYS A 259 25.69 -7.51 -7.58
C LYS A 259 24.37 -7.48 -6.84
N ILE A 260 23.87 -8.65 -6.40
CA ILE A 260 22.59 -8.77 -5.73
C ILE A 260 22.79 -9.42 -4.36
N ILE A 261 22.29 -8.78 -3.31
CA ILE A 261 22.31 -9.30 -1.92
C ILE A 261 20.86 -9.50 -1.50
N PHE A 262 20.55 -10.70 -0.99
CA PHE A 262 19.23 -11.02 -0.44
C PHE A 262 19.33 -11.33 1.07
N GLU A 263 18.60 -10.56 1.86
CA GLU A 263 18.48 -10.71 3.31
C GLU A 263 17.04 -11.11 3.65
N ASN A 264 16.81 -12.43 3.84
CA ASN A 264 15.48 -12.95 4.21
C ASN A 264 15.18 -12.73 5.69
N ARG A 265 14.98 -11.48 6.08
CA ARG A 265 14.70 -11.06 7.45
C ARG A 265 13.76 -9.86 7.52
N ALA A 266 13.22 -9.62 8.70
CA ALA A 266 12.62 -8.32 8.98
C ALA A 266 13.72 -7.32 9.39
N ALA A 267 13.59 -6.08 8.97
CA ALA A 267 14.34 -4.95 9.47
C ALA A 267 13.42 -4.08 10.35
N ASP A 268 13.98 -3.43 11.37
CA ASP A 268 13.25 -2.45 12.15
C ASP A 268 13.08 -1.13 11.38
N PHE A 269 12.33 -0.20 11.96
CA PHE A 269 11.99 1.04 11.26
C PHE A 269 13.20 1.95 11.07
N ASP A 270 14.10 2.04 12.06
CA ASP A 270 15.28 2.90 12.01
C ASP A 270 16.31 2.38 11.01
N GLU A 271 16.50 1.06 10.97
CA GLU A 271 17.32 0.41 9.95
C GLU A 271 16.75 0.68 8.55
N LEU A 272 15.44 0.51 8.36
CA LEU A 272 14.79 0.78 7.08
C LEU A 272 14.92 2.25 6.66
N ALA A 273 14.75 3.18 7.59
CA ALA A 273 14.93 4.60 7.32
C ALA A 273 16.35 4.92 6.86
N SER A 274 17.36 4.30 7.50
CA SER A 274 18.76 4.41 7.10
C SER A 274 19.01 3.83 5.71
N LEU A 275 18.54 2.62 5.44
CA LEU A 275 18.68 1.96 4.13
C LEU A 275 18.00 2.77 3.02
N VAL A 276 16.75 3.19 3.22
CA VAL A 276 15.99 3.96 2.23
C VAL A 276 16.65 5.31 1.94
N SER A 277 17.08 6.04 2.97
CA SER A 277 17.69 7.37 2.80
C SER A 277 19.09 7.30 2.18
N SER A 278 19.85 6.22 2.37
CA SER A 278 21.17 6.02 1.81
C SER A 278 21.17 5.42 0.41
N SER A 279 20.10 4.75 -0.01
CA SER A 279 20.00 4.11 -1.32
C SER A 279 19.79 5.14 -2.45
N LYS A 280 20.35 4.85 -3.63
CA LYS A 280 20.14 5.65 -4.84
C LYS A 280 18.66 5.64 -5.23
N PHE A 281 18.09 4.45 -5.29
CA PHE A 281 16.66 4.23 -5.58
C PHE A 281 16.08 3.14 -4.66
N VAL A 282 14.76 3.21 -4.46
CA VAL A 282 13.96 2.12 -3.89
C VAL A 282 13.09 1.55 -4.99
N LEU A 283 13.40 0.32 -5.42
CA LEU A 283 12.75 -0.33 -6.54
C LEU A 283 11.54 -1.16 -6.08
N PHE A 284 10.45 -1.02 -6.80
CA PHE A 284 9.23 -1.82 -6.69
C PHE A 284 9.01 -2.58 -8.01
N PRO A 285 9.58 -3.78 -8.18
CA PRO A 285 9.48 -4.53 -9.43
C PRO A 285 8.14 -5.26 -9.55
N TYR A 286 7.05 -4.62 -9.14
CA TYR A 286 5.72 -5.22 -9.01
C TYR A 286 5.18 -5.71 -10.36
N LEU A 287 4.57 -6.90 -10.33
CA LEU A 287 3.98 -7.49 -11.52
C LEU A 287 2.73 -6.72 -11.99
N PRO A 288 2.47 -6.64 -13.29
CA PRO A 288 1.29 -5.95 -13.84
C PRO A 288 -0.02 -6.42 -13.22
N GLY A 289 -0.92 -5.49 -12.91
CA GLY A 289 -2.25 -5.77 -12.36
C GLY A 289 -2.28 -6.18 -10.88
N SER A 290 -1.14 -6.16 -10.19
CA SER A 290 -1.02 -6.66 -8.81
C SER A 290 -1.26 -5.61 -7.73
N VAL A 291 -1.13 -4.31 -8.02
CA VAL A 291 -1.11 -3.26 -6.99
C VAL A 291 -1.82 -2.00 -7.45
N SER A 292 -2.78 -1.54 -6.64
CA SER A 292 -3.40 -0.22 -6.79
C SER A 292 -2.75 0.84 -5.89
N SER A 293 -2.37 0.46 -4.66
CA SER A 293 -1.65 1.32 -3.70
C SER A 293 -0.75 0.46 -2.81
N SER A 294 0.29 1.06 -2.20
CA SER A 294 1.25 0.34 -1.37
C SER A 294 1.69 1.19 -0.17
N GLY A 295 1.44 0.68 1.05
CA GLY A 295 1.95 1.30 2.27
C GLY A 295 3.47 1.39 2.29
N VAL A 296 4.18 0.38 1.74
CA VAL A 296 5.65 0.39 1.61
C VAL A 296 6.13 1.54 0.72
N LEU A 297 5.37 1.90 -0.31
CA LEU A 297 5.66 3.05 -1.17
C LEU A 297 5.54 4.37 -0.40
N MET A 298 4.49 4.51 0.41
CA MET A 298 4.27 5.71 1.22
C MET A 298 5.31 5.81 2.36
N ASP A 299 5.65 4.70 3.01
CA ASP A 299 6.73 4.66 4.00
C ASP A 299 8.09 5.02 3.35
N THR A 300 8.35 4.60 2.10
CA THR A 300 9.55 5.00 1.34
C THR A 300 9.61 6.51 1.13
N LEU A 301 8.49 7.15 0.79
CA LEU A 301 8.42 8.61 0.65
C LEU A 301 8.64 9.31 1.99
N ALA A 302 8.04 8.80 3.07
CA ALA A 302 8.23 9.31 4.43
C ALA A 302 9.70 9.28 4.87
N MET A 303 10.44 8.26 4.47
CA MET A 303 11.87 8.09 4.74
C MET A 303 12.79 8.87 3.76
N GLY A 304 12.22 9.67 2.86
CA GLY A 304 12.98 10.48 1.90
C GLY A 304 13.59 9.67 0.74
N GLY A 305 13.10 8.48 0.46
CA GLY A 305 13.56 7.63 -0.63
C GLY A 305 13.22 8.15 -2.02
N ASN A 306 13.87 7.58 -3.05
CA ASN A 306 13.57 7.78 -4.46
C ASN A 306 12.84 6.54 -4.99
N PRO A 307 11.51 6.44 -4.95
CA PRO A 307 10.81 5.24 -5.42
C PRO A 307 10.83 5.15 -6.95
N VAL A 308 11.00 3.91 -7.42
CA VAL A 308 10.88 3.52 -8.84
C VAL A 308 9.90 2.36 -8.93
N GLY A 309 8.86 2.46 -9.75
CA GLY A 309 7.85 1.41 -9.88
C GLY A 309 7.20 1.36 -11.26
N PRO A 310 6.29 0.40 -11.51
CA PRO A 310 5.60 0.30 -12.79
C PRO A 310 4.67 1.51 -13.03
N ALA A 311 4.46 1.88 -14.29
CA ALA A 311 3.64 3.05 -14.68
C ALA A 311 2.12 2.78 -14.53
N VAL A 312 1.68 2.23 -13.37
CA VAL A 312 0.29 1.87 -13.08
C VAL A 312 -0.08 2.25 -11.64
N GLY A 313 -1.38 2.36 -11.37
CA GLY A 313 -1.93 2.59 -10.04
C GLY A 313 -1.34 3.81 -9.35
N ALA A 314 -1.05 3.69 -8.05
CA ALA A 314 -0.51 4.79 -7.26
C ALA A 314 0.88 5.26 -7.73
N PHE A 315 1.70 4.40 -8.35
CA PHE A 315 2.99 4.82 -8.91
C PHE A 315 2.80 5.86 -10.02
N ALA A 316 1.85 5.62 -10.94
CA ALA A 316 1.53 6.58 -11.99
C ALA A 316 0.98 7.90 -11.44
N ASP A 317 0.16 7.84 -10.39
CA ASP A 317 -0.35 9.05 -9.74
C ASP A 317 0.77 9.86 -9.07
N LEU A 318 1.65 9.20 -8.31
CA LEU A 318 2.79 9.81 -7.63
C LEU A 318 3.85 10.35 -8.62
N SER A 319 3.97 9.75 -9.78
CA SER A 319 4.84 10.26 -10.84
C SER A 319 4.36 11.61 -11.37
N ARG A 320 3.04 11.83 -11.47
CA ARG A 320 2.47 13.14 -11.84
C ARG A 320 2.72 14.22 -10.79
N GLU A 321 2.86 13.81 -9.52
CA GLU A 321 3.27 14.68 -8.41
C GLU A 321 4.79 14.87 -8.33
N ASN A 322 5.57 14.27 -9.24
CA ASN A 322 7.04 14.29 -9.28
C ASN A 322 7.73 13.73 -8.02
N VAL A 323 7.09 12.78 -7.32
CA VAL A 323 7.65 12.12 -6.13
C VAL A 323 7.96 10.63 -6.35
N CYS A 324 7.78 10.13 -7.58
CA CYS A 324 8.06 8.75 -7.98
C CYS A 324 8.53 8.69 -9.43
N PHE A 325 9.45 7.79 -9.73
CA PHE A 325 9.83 7.44 -11.10
C PHE A 325 9.06 6.21 -11.54
N VAL A 326 8.64 6.19 -12.80
CA VAL A 326 7.87 5.04 -13.34
C VAL A 326 8.47 4.53 -14.63
N TYR A 327 8.29 3.22 -14.85
CA TYR A 327 8.73 2.52 -16.06
C TYR A 327 7.57 1.73 -16.68
N GLY A 328 7.54 1.66 -18.00
CA GLY A 328 6.62 0.83 -18.79
C GLY A 328 7.28 -0.44 -19.33
N SER A 329 8.63 -0.51 -19.28
CA SER A 329 9.40 -1.64 -19.76
C SER A 329 10.62 -1.90 -18.88
N GLU A 330 11.17 -3.11 -18.99
CA GLU A 330 12.42 -3.48 -18.29
C GLU A 330 13.61 -2.60 -18.72
N ALA A 331 13.69 -2.26 -20.00
CA ALA A 331 14.75 -1.39 -20.50
C ALA A 331 14.68 0.01 -19.86
N GLU A 332 13.48 0.61 -19.78
CA GLU A 332 13.27 1.89 -19.09
C GLU A 332 13.60 1.80 -17.59
N MET A 333 13.23 0.69 -16.94
CA MET A 333 13.59 0.44 -15.54
C MET A 333 15.11 0.49 -15.36
N ILE A 334 15.86 -0.25 -16.16
CA ILE A 334 17.33 -0.29 -16.10
C ILE A 334 17.92 1.09 -16.38
N GLU A 335 17.39 1.83 -17.35
CA GLU A 335 17.83 3.19 -17.67
C GLU A 335 17.66 4.12 -16.47
N ILE A 336 16.46 4.10 -15.81
CA ILE A 336 16.20 4.89 -14.62
C ILE A 336 17.18 4.52 -13.50
N LEU A 337 17.38 3.23 -13.23
CA LEU A 337 18.24 2.75 -12.14
C LEU A 337 19.73 3.12 -12.35
N LYS A 338 20.16 3.30 -13.59
CA LYS A 338 21.51 3.78 -13.94
C LYS A 338 21.64 5.30 -13.92
N SER A 339 20.55 6.04 -14.00
CA SER A 339 20.56 7.51 -14.05
C SER A 339 20.89 8.12 -12.69
N ASP A 340 21.28 9.42 -12.71
CA ASP A 340 21.48 10.22 -11.48
C ASP A 340 20.23 11.02 -11.08
N ARG A 341 19.06 10.58 -11.53
CA ARG A 341 17.78 11.22 -11.18
C ARG A 341 17.52 11.14 -9.68
N SER A 342 16.91 12.17 -9.14
CA SER A 342 16.43 12.15 -7.75
C SER A 342 15.14 12.96 -7.60
N VAL A 343 14.30 12.57 -6.67
CA VAL A 343 13.12 13.33 -6.28
C VAL A 343 13.58 14.63 -5.63
N ASN A 344 12.98 15.77 -6.04
CA ASN A 344 13.28 17.04 -5.43
C ASN A 344 12.80 17.07 -3.96
N PRO A 345 13.69 17.40 -2.99
CA PRO A 345 13.33 17.39 -1.57
C PRO A 345 12.20 18.36 -1.20
N GLY A 346 12.13 19.53 -1.87
CA GLY A 346 11.07 20.50 -1.65
C GLY A 346 9.71 19.94 -2.10
N VAL A 347 9.67 19.38 -3.31
CA VAL A 347 8.45 18.72 -3.85
C VAL A 347 8.00 17.59 -2.95
N LEU A 348 8.94 16.75 -2.48
CA LEU A 348 8.62 15.64 -1.57
C LEU A 348 8.05 16.13 -0.24
N ARG A 349 8.64 17.19 0.34
CA ARG A 349 8.16 17.79 1.59
C ARG A 349 6.75 18.32 1.45
N ASP A 350 6.48 19.09 0.39
CA ASP A 350 5.16 19.66 0.11
C ASP A 350 4.12 18.57 -0.14
N PHE A 351 4.52 17.47 -0.80
CA PHE A 351 3.67 16.31 -1.00
C PHE A 351 3.32 15.64 0.34
N ILE A 352 4.30 15.37 1.20
CA ILE A 352 4.10 14.75 2.53
C ILE A 352 3.19 15.62 3.38
N ALA A 353 3.43 16.95 3.44
CA ALA A 353 2.63 17.88 4.24
C ALA A 353 1.14 17.88 3.86
N ARG A 354 0.82 17.68 2.58
CA ARG A 354 -0.57 17.63 2.09
C ARG A 354 -1.26 16.27 2.30
N ASN A 355 -0.49 15.19 2.43
CA ASN A 355 -1.00 13.81 2.40
C ASN A 355 -0.77 13.07 3.73
N THR A 356 -0.97 13.75 4.86
CA THR A 356 -0.84 13.17 6.20
C THR A 356 -2.08 12.35 6.61
N TRP A 357 -1.95 11.53 7.65
CA TRP A 357 -3.09 10.84 8.26
C TRP A 357 -4.12 11.80 8.84
N HIS A 358 -3.67 12.93 9.40
CA HIS A 358 -4.54 14.00 9.86
C HIS A 358 -5.36 14.60 8.71
N SER A 359 -4.71 14.96 7.59
CA SER A 359 -5.41 15.46 6.39
C SER A 359 -6.43 14.46 5.85
N TYR A 360 -6.11 13.16 5.93
CA TYR A 360 -7.03 12.11 5.51
C TYR A 360 -8.24 11.97 6.44
N ALA A 361 -8.04 12.03 7.76
CA ALA A 361 -9.14 12.03 8.72
C ALA A 361 -10.00 13.30 8.59
N LYS A 362 -9.36 14.46 8.39
CA LYS A 362 -10.05 15.72 8.14
C LYS A 362 -10.92 15.68 6.89
N PHE A 363 -10.47 15.03 5.82
CA PHE A 363 -11.28 14.83 4.61
C PHE A 363 -12.64 14.18 4.93
N PHE A 364 -12.69 13.17 5.80
CA PHE A 364 -13.96 12.57 6.22
C PHE A 364 -14.78 13.51 7.11
N ALA A 365 -14.11 14.24 8.00
CA ALA A 365 -14.80 15.21 8.86
C ALA A 365 -15.49 16.30 8.01
N ASP A 366 -14.80 16.86 7.04
CA ASP A 366 -15.34 17.89 6.15
C ASP A 366 -16.48 17.32 5.27
N PHE A 367 -16.35 16.08 4.78
CA PHE A 367 -17.41 15.42 4.00
C PHE A 367 -18.72 15.25 4.79
N PHE A 368 -18.63 14.91 6.07
CA PHE A 368 -19.82 14.71 6.91
C PHE A 368 -20.33 15.99 7.59
N ALA A 369 -19.64 17.11 7.45
CA ALA A 369 -20.06 18.42 7.89
C ALA A 369 -20.83 19.20 6.80
N SER A 370 -20.61 18.84 5.52
CA SER A 370 -21.29 19.40 4.33
C SER A 370 -22.66 18.78 4.13
#